data_8495509d07612fa702b2707a42afd644
#
_entry.id   8495509d07612fa702b2707a42afd644
#
_cell.length_a   1.000
_cell.length_b   1.000
_cell.length_c   1.000
_cell.angle_alpha   90.00
_cell.angle_beta   90.00
_cell.angle_gamma   90.00
#
_symmetry.space_group_name_H-M   'P 1'
#
loop_
_entity.id
_entity.type
_entity.pdbx_description
1 polymer ?
#
loop_
_entity_poly.entity_id
_entity_poly.type
_entity_poly.pdbx_seq_one_letter_code
_entity_poly.pdbx_strand_id
1 'polypeptide(L)'
;MVDVLLSWPAWARAQRGLGASARACLRELASLADDRGAAIVEIDWLADATDRCQRTVWRGLAELEDRALIVREQRREAGHRAPSRFQLVRDPAVAVERTRERIQSLGVVVDVFTGGAVGPDDNEGLRAVLVEACQAGWVGQGASRLAVTLLEHGPKQFGRLAVRQARFEGETVSNALADVLTLAWLEARASAASMIRARRPWAVWSRAVECAVAEESLASLEDRGAVTTTGVVPEGGSPLAG
;
A
#
# COMPACT_ATOMS: atom_id res chain seq x y z
N MET A 1 1.61 -2.15 -27.70
CA MET A 1 2.17 -0.81 -27.39
C MET A 1 3.07 -1.01 -26.20
N VAL A 2 4.40 -1.05 -26.41
CA VAL A 2 5.38 -1.26 -25.33
C VAL A 2 5.37 0.02 -24.52
N ASP A 3 4.87 -0.06 -23.28
CA ASP A 3 4.93 1.03 -22.31
C ASP A 3 6.43 1.29 -22.05
N VAL A 4 6.96 2.37 -22.62
CA VAL A 4 8.33 2.79 -22.37
C VAL A 4 8.36 3.29 -20.92
N LEU A 5 8.62 2.36 -20.00
CA LEU A 5 8.76 2.69 -18.59
C LEU A 5 9.87 3.74 -18.45
N LEU A 6 9.50 4.97 -18.17
CA LEU A 6 10.44 6.05 -17.86
C LEU A 6 11.40 5.56 -16.77
N SER A 7 12.69 5.89 -16.88
CA SER A 7 13.63 5.67 -15.75
C SER A 7 13.11 6.39 -14.49
N TRP A 8 13.47 5.92 -13.30
CA TRP A 8 13.05 6.55 -12.05
C TRP A 8 13.37 8.05 -11.99
N PRO A 9 14.57 8.51 -12.42
CA PRO A 9 14.87 9.94 -12.50
C PRO A 9 13.98 10.72 -13.49
N ALA A 10 13.61 10.12 -14.63
CA ALA A 10 12.72 10.75 -15.59
C ALA A 10 11.29 10.85 -15.04
N TRP A 11 10.80 9.80 -14.40
CA TRP A 11 9.51 9.78 -13.71
C TRP A 11 9.46 10.84 -12.59
N ALA A 12 10.49 10.95 -11.74
CA ALA A 12 10.52 11.92 -10.66
C ALA A 12 10.49 13.37 -11.17
N ARG A 13 11.16 13.64 -12.31
CA ARG A 13 11.10 14.97 -12.96
C ARG A 13 9.73 15.32 -13.54
N ALA A 14 8.96 14.33 -13.93
CA ALA A 14 7.62 14.51 -14.49
C ALA A 14 6.58 14.85 -13.41
N GLN A 15 6.84 14.56 -12.13
CA GLN A 15 5.90 14.85 -11.04
C GLN A 15 5.65 16.36 -10.88
N ARG A 16 4.38 16.75 -10.86
CA ARG A 16 3.94 18.15 -10.77
C ARG A 16 3.31 18.45 -9.41
N GLY A 17 3.24 19.74 -9.07
CA GLY A 17 2.55 20.20 -7.85
C GLY A 17 3.28 19.91 -6.54
N LEU A 18 4.50 19.37 -6.57
CA LEU A 18 5.31 19.13 -5.38
C LEU A 18 5.99 20.42 -4.89
N GLY A 19 6.06 20.60 -3.57
CA GLY A 19 6.89 21.59 -2.93
C GLY A 19 8.38 21.42 -3.28
N ALA A 20 9.17 22.48 -3.12
CA ALA A 20 10.59 22.47 -3.51
C ALA A 20 11.39 21.37 -2.78
N SER A 21 11.10 21.15 -1.49
CA SER A 21 11.78 20.12 -0.67
C SER A 21 11.36 18.70 -1.08
N ALA A 22 10.07 18.46 -1.28
CA ALA A 22 9.57 17.17 -1.73
C ALA A 22 10.14 16.81 -3.11
N ARG A 23 10.19 17.77 -4.02
CA ARG A 23 10.77 17.58 -5.35
C ARG A 23 12.26 17.27 -5.31
N ALA A 24 13.03 17.94 -4.44
CA ALA A 24 14.44 17.65 -4.25
C ALA A 24 14.64 16.24 -3.69
N CYS A 25 13.96 15.89 -2.60
CA CYS A 25 14.02 14.55 -2.02
C CYS A 25 13.62 13.45 -3.03
N LEU A 26 12.55 13.67 -3.80
CA LEU A 26 12.11 12.69 -4.80
C LEU A 26 13.15 12.45 -5.89
N ARG A 27 13.84 13.49 -6.35
CA ARG A 27 14.89 13.38 -7.37
C ARG A 27 16.08 12.57 -6.86
N GLU A 28 16.53 12.85 -5.63
CA GLU A 28 17.64 12.12 -5.02
C GLU A 28 17.27 10.65 -4.78
N LEU A 29 16.10 10.38 -4.21
CA LEU A 29 15.62 9.00 -4.03
C LEU A 29 15.52 8.25 -5.37
N ALA A 30 15.03 8.92 -6.41
CA ALA A 30 14.90 8.33 -7.74
C ALA A 30 16.24 8.08 -8.43
N SER A 31 17.29 8.86 -8.11
CA SER A 31 18.64 8.65 -8.64
C SER A 31 19.33 7.42 -8.03
N LEU A 32 18.94 7.05 -6.81
CA LEU A 32 19.48 5.91 -6.05
C LEU A 32 18.62 4.65 -6.12
N ALA A 33 17.42 4.78 -6.69
CA ALA A 33 16.48 3.68 -6.74
C ALA A 33 16.96 2.56 -7.66
N ASP A 34 16.84 1.33 -7.19
CA ASP A 34 17.01 0.13 -8.01
C ASP A 34 15.90 0.00 -9.07
N ASP A 35 15.98 -1.03 -9.91
CA ASP A 35 15.00 -1.30 -10.97
C ASP A 35 13.56 -1.43 -10.43
N ARG A 36 13.42 -1.85 -9.17
CA ARG A 36 12.14 -2.00 -8.47
C ARG A 36 11.70 -0.72 -7.76
N GLY A 37 12.47 0.36 -7.85
CA GLY A 37 12.17 1.64 -7.22
C GLY A 37 12.50 1.70 -5.73
N ALA A 38 13.36 0.83 -5.23
CA ALA A 38 13.78 0.87 -3.83
C ALA A 38 15.09 1.64 -3.69
N ALA A 39 15.12 2.60 -2.76
CA ALA A 39 16.31 3.34 -2.34
C ALA A 39 16.54 3.15 -0.84
N ILE A 40 17.80 2.93 -0.43
CA ILE A 40 18.19 2.83 0.99
C ILE A 40 19.10 4.02 1.30
N VAL A 41 18.64 4.92 2.16
CA VAL A 41 19.35 6.18 2.46
C VAL A 41 19.23 6.57 3.92
N GLU A 42 20.25 7.21 4.43
CA GLU A 42 20.22 7.95 5.70
C GLU A 42 19.63 9.34 5.49
N ILE A 43 18.92 9.84 6.49
CA ILE A 43 18.32 11.18 6.43
C ILE A 43 19.38 12.27 6.36
N ASP A 44 20.51 12.07 7.03
CA ASP A 44 21.63 13.01 7.03
C ASP A 44 22.22 13.12 5.63
N TRP A 45 22.45 11.98 4.97
CA TRP A 45 22.91 11.96 3.58
C TRP A 45 21.89 12.68 2.66
N LEU A 46 20.59 12.44 2.85
CA LEU A 46 19.56 13.10 2.03
C LEU A 46 19.49 14.61 2.30
N ALA A 47 19.79 15.04 3.52
CA ALA A 47 19.88 16.44 3.89
C ALA A 47 21.04 17.13 3.18
N ASP A 48 22.21 16.50 3.18
CA ASP A 48 23.42 16.99 2.49
C ASP A 48 23.21 16.99 0.97
N ALA A 49 22.71 15.89 0.38
CA ALA A 49 22.48 15.79 -1.06
C ALA A 49 21.46 16.80 -1.61
N THR A 50 20.50 17.20 -0.77
CA THR A 50 19.49 18.21 -1.17
C THR A 50 19.83 19.63 -0.77
N ASP A 51 20.97 19.87 -0.09
CA ASP A 51 21.35 21.14 0.53
C ASP A 51 20.22 21.72 1.41
N ARG A 52 19.69 20.87 2.30
CA ARG A 52 18.57 21.19 3.19
C ARG A 52 18.85 20.71 4.61
N CYS A 53 18.30 21.41 5.61
CA CYS A 53 18.32 20.87 6.97
C CYS A 53 17.37 19.66 7.09
N GLN A 54 17.66 18.74 8.01
CA GLN A 54 16.88 17.53 8.25
C GLN A 54 15.37 17.80 8.43
N ARG A 55 15.02 18.88 9.17
CA ARG A 55 13.60 19.26 9.38
C ARG A 55 12.89 19.54 8.06
N THR A 56 13.56 20.14 7.10
CA THR A 56 13.02 20.45 5.77
C THR A 56 12.91 19.17 4.92
N VAL A 57 13.89 18.25 5.03
CA VAL A 57 13.83 16.92 4.42
C VAL A 57 12.65 16.13 4.96
N TRP A 58 12.46 16.10 6.28
CA TRP A 58 11.32 15.42 6.88
C TRP A 58 9.96 15.93 6.39
N ARG A 59 9.84 17.26 6.22
CA ARG A 59 8.62 17.86 5.64
C ARG A 59 8.42 17.44 4.18
N GLY A 60 9.50 17.43 3.39
CA GLY A 60 9.44 16.96 2.00
C GLY A 60 9.04 15.48 1.88
N LEU A 61 9.62 14.62 2.72
CA LEU A 61 9.28 13.21 2.77
C LEU A 61 7.82 12.98 3.20
N ALA A 62 7.34 13.74 4.19
CA ALA A 62 5.93 13.66 4.62
C ALA A 62 4.98 14.03 3.47
N GLU A 63 5.29 15.08 2.69
CA GLU A 63 4.51 15.44 1.52
C GLU A 63 4.50 14.33 0.46
N LEU A 64 5.63 13.65 0.23
CA LEU A 64 5.70 12.52 -0.70
C LEU A 64 4.92 11.31 -0.21
N GLU A 65 4.97 11.01 1.10
CA GLU A 65 4.18 9.96 1.74
C GLU A 65 2.67 10.28 1.67
N ASP A 66 2.27 11.52 1.91
CA ASP A 66 0.87 11.98 1.83
C ASP A 66 0.29 11.83 0.41
N ARG A 67 1.13 12.00 -0.60
CA ARG A 67 0.75 11.80 -2.02
C ARG A 67 0.92 10.35 -2.49
N ALA A 68 1.27 9.44 -1.60
CA ALA A 68 1.56 8.04 -1.88
C ALA A 68 2.65 7.82 -2.96
N LEU A 69 3.50 8.81 -3.22
CA LEU A 69 4.61 8.71 -4.17
C LEU A 69 5.78 7.90 -3.62
N ILE A 70 5.89 7.81 -2.29
CA ILE A 70 6.86 6.98 -1.60
C ILE A 70 6.22 6.23 -0.43
N VAL A 71 6.77 5.07 -0.12
CA VAL A 71 6.51 4.33 1.13
C VAL A 71 7.82 4.18 1.87
N ARG A 72 7.89 4.65 3.12
CA ARG A 72 9.08 4.56 3.95
C ARG A 72 8.99 3.40 4.93
N GLU A 73 10.04 2.59 4.96
CA GLU A 73 10.25 1.53 5.94
C GLU A 73 11.43 1.90 6.85
N GLN A 74 11.16 2.02 8.14
CA GLN A 74 12.24 2.16 9.11
C GLN A 74 12.89 0.80 9.35
N ARG A 75 14.21 0.74 9.16
CA ARG A 75 15.02 -0.45 9.43
C ARG A 75 15.67 -0.32 10.81
N ARG A 76 15.83 -1.45 11.48
CA ARG A 76 16.65 -1.58 12.67
C ARG A 76 17.61 -2.75 12.46
N GLU A 77 18.88 -2.52 12.72
CA GLU A 77 19.91 -3.55 12.70
C GLU A 77 20.56 -3.62 14.07
N ALA A 78 20.59 -4.79 14.68
CA ALA A 78 21.13 -5.02 16.03
C ALA A 78 20.61 -4.03 17.11
N GLY A 79 19.33 -3.61 17.00
CA GLY A 79 18.72 -2.65 17.93
C GLY A 79 18.99 -1.17 17.62
N HIS A 80 19.89 -0.85 16.71
CA HIS A 80 20.19 0.51 16.28
C HIS A 80 19.36 0.94 15.05
N ARG A 81 19.20 2.26 14.87
CA ARG A 81 18.59 2.79 13.64
C ARG A 81 19.51 2.51 12.47
N ALA A 82 19.01 1.78 11.50
CA ALA A 82 19.64 1.58 10.20
C ALA A 82 19.08 2.59 9.17
N PRO A 83 19.78 2.78 8.04
CA PRO A 83 19.28 3.58 6.93
C PRO A 83 17.85 3.21 6.56
N SER A 84 16.99 4.20 6.33
CA SER A 84 15.60 3.97 5.96
C SER A 84 15.53 3.45 4.53
N ARG A 85 14.62 2.51 4.26
CA ARG A 85 14.29 2.10 2.91
C ARG A 85 13.09 2.91 2.43
N PHE A 86 13.21 3.45 1.24
CA PHE A 86 12.15 4.17 0.53
C PHE A 86 11.75 3.36 -0.70
N GLN A 87 10.48 3.11 -0.86
CA GLN A 87 9.91 2.49 -2.06
C GLN A 87 9.19 3.57 -2.85
N LEU A 88 9.62 3.82 -4.08
CA LEU A 88 8.95 4.72 -5.01
C LEU A 88 7.72 4.03 -5.62
N VAL A 89 6.62 4.77 -5.74
CA VAL A 89 5.34 4.30 -6.30
C VAL A 89 5.01 5.12 -7.54
N ARG A 90 5.05 4.52 -8.74
CA ARG A 90 4.86 5.25 -10.00
C ARG A 90 3.46 5.79 -10.17
N ASP A 91 2.46 4.96 -9.87
CA ASP A 91 1.07 5.22 -10.21
C ASP A 91 0.12 4.97 -9.03
N PRO A 92 0.23 5.75 -7.94
CA PRO A 92 -0.69 5.59 -6.81
C PRO A 92 -2.15 5.88 -7.22
N ALA A 93 -2.37 6.80 -8.15
CA ALA A 93 -3.69 7.11 -8.67
C ALA A 93 -4.34 5.91 -9.40
N VAL A 94 -3.54 5.11 -10.12
CA VAL A 94 -4.02 3.89 -10.79
C VAL A 94 -4.47 2.86 -9.76
N ALA A 95 -3.72 2.68 -8.66
CA ALA A 95 -4.13 1.77 -7.60
C ALA A 95 -5.46 2.20 -6.96
N VAL A 96 -5.59 3.50 -6.67
CA VAL A 96 -6.83 4.08 -6.12
C VAL A 96 -8.00 3.90 -7.08
N GLU A 97 -7.81 4.14 -8.38
CA GLU A 97 -8.88 4.00 -9.37
C GLU A 97 -9.32 2.54 -9.54
N ARG A 98 -8.40 1.60 -9.62
CA ARG A 98 -8.71 0.15 -9.64
C ARG A 98 -9.49 -0.28 -8.41
N THR A 99 -9.11 0.23 -7.23
CA THR A 99 -9.84 -0.06 -5.99
C THR A 99 -11.24 0.52 -6.04
N ARG A 100 -11.40 1.75 -6.55
CA ARG A 100 -12.70 2.40 -6.76
C ARG A 100 -13.61 1.55 -7.65
N GLU A 101 -13.12 1.11 -8.80
CA GLU A 101 -13.85 0.24 -9.74
C GLU A 101 -14.29 -1.07 -9.07
N ARG A 102 -13.40 -1.69 -8.30
CA ARG A 102 -13.70 -2.92 -7.55
C ARG A 102 -14.78 -2.68 -6.49
N ILE A 103 -14.70 -1.60 -5.70
CA ILE A 103 -15.72 -1.25 -4.71
C ILE A 103 -17.06 -0.95 -5.40
N GLN A 104 -17.07 -0.24 -6.52
CA GLN A 104 -18.26 0.04 -7.30
C GLN A 104 -18.90 -1.25 -7.85
N SER A 105 -18.11 -2.22 -8.29
CA SER A 105 -18.62 -3.52 -8.74
C SER A 105 -19.34 -4.31 -7.63
N LEU A 106 -19.08 -3.98 -6.36
CA LEU A 106 -19.78 -4.52 -5.19
C LEU A 106 -21.09 -3.76 -4.87
N GLY A 107 -21.53 -2.85 -5.75
CA GLY A 107 -22.79 -2.11 -5.62
C GLY A 107 -22.70 -0.84 -4.78
N VAL A 108 -21.50 -0.36 -4.45
CA VAL A 108 -21.29 0.88 -3.70
C VAL A 108 -21.08 2.04 -4.67
N VAL A 109 -21.92 3.07 -4.58
CA VAL A 109 -21.71 4.32 -5.33
C VAL A 109 -20.63 5.13 -4.62
N VAL A 110 -19.45 5.23 -5.21
CA VAL A 110 -18.36 6.08 -4.71
C VAL A 110 -18.54 7.47 -5.30
N ASP A 111 -19.33 8.32 -4.62
CA ASP A 111 -19.58 9.69 -5.05
C ASP A 111 -18.79 10.67 -4.17
N VAL A 112 -17.99 11.50 -4.80
CA VAL A 112 -17.14 12.52 -4.14
C VAL A 112 -17.98 13.59 -3.42
N PHE A 113 -19.28 13.70 -3.75
CA PHE A 113 -20.18 14.69 -3.17
C PHE A 113 -20.86 14.28 -1.87
N THR A 114 -20.70 13.04 -1.40
CA THR A 114 -21.46 12.50 -0.25
C THR A 114 -20.87 12.78 1.14
N GLY A 115 -20.03 13.78 1.28
CA GLY A 115 -19.36 14.13 2.53
C GLY A 115 -17.91 13.69 2.54
N GLY A 116 -17.02 14.52 3.07
CA GLY A 116 -15.58 14.31 3.05
C GLY A 116 -15.14 13.02 3.74
N ALA A 117 -13.94 12.55 3.40
CA ALA A 117 -13.28 11.43 4.08
C ALA A 117 -13.14 11.69 5.58
N VAL A 118 -13.19 10.62 6.36
CA VAL A 118 -12.95 10.66 7.81
C VAL A 118 -11.44 10.53 8.06
N GLY A 119 -10.86 11.51 8.73
CA GLY A 119 -9.43 11.52 9.01
C GLY A 119 -8.96 10.33 9.85
N PRO A 120 -7.68 9.92 9.75
CA PRO A 120 -7.15 8.75 10.46
C PRO A 120 -7.13 8.92 11.98
N ASP A 121 -7.21 10.15 12.50
CA ASP A 121 -7.29 10.45 13.94
C ASP A 121 -8.74 10.63 14.42
N ASP A 122 -9.71 10.71 13.52
CA ASP A 122 -11.14 10.88 13.85
C ASP A 122 -11.80 9.51 14.08
N ASN A 123 -11.59 8.98 15.27
CA ASN A 123 -12.15 7.69 15.67
C ASN A 123 -13.70 7.72 15.80
N GLU A 124 -14.27 8.85 16.18
CA GLU A 124 -15.73 9.02 16.31
C GLU A 124 -16.38 9.10 14.93
N GLY A 125 -15.80 9.88 14.03
CA GLY A 125 -16.26 9.97 12.65
C GLY A 125 -16.23 8.62 11.94
N LEU A 126 -15.14 7.86 12.07
CA LEU A 126 -15.07 6.51 11.50
C LEU A 126 -16.11 5.57 12.09
N ARG A 127 -16.34 5.63 13.41
CA ARG A 127 -17.36 4.82 14.08
C ARG A 127 -18.76 5.16 13.57
N ALA A 128 -19.08 6.45 13.45
CA ALA A 128 -20.36 6.91 12.92
C ALA A 128 -20.61 6.41 11.50
N VAL A 129 -19.61 6.53 10.62
CA VAL A 129 -19.70 6.05 9.23
C VAL A 129 -19.87 4.54 9.15
N LEU A 130 -19.17 3.76 10.00
CA LEU A 130 -19.33 2.31 10.07
C LEU A 130 -20.74 1.91 10.54
N VAL A 131 -21.30 2.60 11.56
CA VAL A 131 -22.66 2.35 12.03
C VAL A 131 -23.66 2.63 10.91
N GLU A 132 -23.54 3.76 10.23
CA GLU A 132 -24.39 4.13 9.11
C GLU A 132 -24.33 3.11 7.96
N ALA A 133 -23.10 2.69 7.57
CA ALA A 133 -22.89 1.68 6.54
C ALA A 133 -23.52 0.33 6.91
N CYS A 134 -23.35 -0.12 8.17
CA CYS A 134 -23.95 -1.35 8.67
C CYS A 134 -25.49 -1.29 8.65
N GLN A 135 -26.08 -0.19 9.13
CA GLN A 135 -27.53 -0.01 9.17
C GLN A 135 -28.16 0.02 7.77
N ALA A 136 -27.45 0.59 6.80
CA ALA A 136 -27.89 0.63 5.41
C ALA A 136 -27.54 -0.63 4.60
N GLY A 137 -27.01 -1.70 5.23
CA GLY A 137 -26.65 -2.94 4.53
C GLY A 137 -25.47 -2.77 3.57
N TRP A 138 -24.53 -1.88 3.87
CA TRP A 138 -23.34 -1.58 3.06
C TRP A 138 -23.64 -0.95 1.69
N VAL A 139 -24.73 -0.22 1.63
CA VAL A 139 -25.14 0.62 0.48
C VAL A 139 -25.42 2.04 0.97
N GLY A 140 -25.58 3.00 0.04
CA GLY A 140 -25.92 4.38 0.37
C GLY A 140 -24.76 5.20 0.95
N GLN A 141 -25.12 6.28 1.66
CA GLN A 141 -24.18 7.34 2.01
C GLN A 141 -23.06 6.90 2.95
N GLY A 142 -23.36 6.10 3.97
CA GLY A 142 -22.34 5.60 4.92
C GLY A 142 -21.28 4.73 4.23
N ALA A 143 -21.70 3.81 3.36
CA ALA A 143 -20.80 2.99 2.58
C ALA A 143 -19.95 3.84 1.62
N SER A 144 -20.57 4.82 0.94
CA SER A 144 -19.85 5.75 0.04
C SER A 144 -18.81 6.58 0.79
N ARG A 145 -19.14 7.11 1.97
CA ARG A 145 -18.18 7.86 2.81
C ARG A 145 -17.03 6.99 3.29
N LEU A 146 -17.29 5.72 3.67
CA LEU A 146 -16.24 4.80 4.05
C LEU A 146 -15.32 4.48 2.86
N ALA A 147 -15.88 4.28 1.66
CA ALA A 147 -15.10 4.06 0.45
C ALA A 147 -14.22 5.27 0.12
N VAL A 148 -14.75 6.50 0.19
CA VAL A 148 -13.96 7.73 0.00
C VAL A 148 -12.85 7.82 1.05
N THR A 149 -13.16 7.53 2.32
CA THR A 149 -12.18 7.50 3.41
C THR A 149 -11.04 6.51 3.12
N LEU A 150 -11.36 5.31 2.66
CA LEU A 150 -10.37 4.31 2.28
C LEU A 150 -9.53 4.76 1.09
N LEU A 151 -10.13 5.30 0.05
CA LEU A 151 -9.41 5.75 -1.15
C LEU A 151 -8.49 6.94 -0.88
N GLU A 152 -8.86 7.83 0.04
CA GLU A 152 -8.06 9.00 0.40
C GLU A 152 -6.92 8.66 1.37
N HIS A 153 -7.20 7.91 2.42
CA HIS A 153 -6.24 7.64 3.50
C HIS A 153 -5.59 6.27 3.43
N GLY A 154 -6.22 5.30 2.75
CA GLY A 154 -5.74 3.94 2.64
C GLY A 154 -4.34 3.81 2.04
N PRO A 155 -3.98 4.51 0.95
CA PRO A 155 -2.64 4.44 0.39
C PRO A 155 -1.54 4.79 1.40
N LYS A 156 -1.74 5.78 2.25
CA LYS A 156 -0.83 6.13 3.34
C LYS A 156 -0.83 5.07 4.45
N GLN A 157 -2.02 4.62 4.84
CA GLN A 157 -2.20 3.68 5.95
C GLN A 157 -1.66 2.28 5.64
N PHE A 158 -1.95 1.77 4.44
CA PHE A 158 -1.67 0.40 4.03
C PHE A 158 -0.49 0.27 3.05
N GLY A 159 0.14 1.38 2.63
CA GLY A 159 1.23 1.36 1.65
C GLY A 159 2.41 0.47 2.03
N ARG A 160 2.79 0.44 3.33
CA ARG A 160 3.87 -0.46 3.81
C ARG A 160 3.51 -1.93 3.66
N LEU A 161 2.25 -2.27 3.86
CA LEU A 161 1.76 -3.62 3.70
C LEU A 161 1.80 -4.02 2.22
N ALA A 162 1.34 -3.13 1.34
CA ALA A 162 1.40 -3.31 -0.11
C ALA A 162 2.84 -3.52 -0.62
N VAL A 163 3.82 -2.76 -0.11
CA VAL A 163 5.24 -2.95 -0.48
C VAL A 163 5.75 -4.33 -0.05
N ARG A 164 5.35 -4.82 1.13
CA ARG A 164 5.74 -6.17 1.58
C ARG A 164 5.13 -7.25 0.68
N GLN A 165 3.85 -7.13 0.36
CA GLN A 165 3.13 -8.06 -0.51
C GLN A 165 3.72 -8.06 -1.92
N ALA A 166 3.94 -6.89 -2.52
CA ALA A 166 4.55 -6.77 -3.84
C ALA A 166 5.92 -7.49 -3.93
N ARG A 167 6.72 -7.41 -2.86
CA ARG A 167 8.01 -8.14 -2.81
C ARG A 167 7.82 -9.64 -2.72
N PHE A 168 6.86 -10.07 -1.94
CA PHE A 168 6.58 -11.49 -1.73
C PHE A 168 6.05 -12.13 -3.01
N GLU A 169 5.15 -11.47 -3.71
CA GLU A 169 4.51 -11.98 -4.92
C GLU A 169 5.27 -11.68 -6.21
N GLY A 170 6.25 -10.77 -6.15
CA GLY A 170 7.04 -10.36 -7.31
C GLY A 170 6.30 -9.42 -8.26
N GLU A 171 5.25 -8.75 -7.77
CA GLU A 171 4.42 -7.84 -8.53
C GLU A 171 4.77 -6.36 -8.33
N THR A 172 4.04 -5.46 -9.01
CA THR A 172 4.21 -4.01 -8.82
C THR A 172 3.54 -3.54 -7.53
N VAL A 173 4.12 -2.52 -6.90
CA VAL A 173 3.54 -1.92 -5.67
C VAL A 173 2.14 -1.35 -5.93
N SER A 174 1.87 -0.84 -7.13
CA SER A 174 0.53 -0.33 -7.49
C SER A 174 -0.52 -1.44 -7.53
N ASN A 175 -0.18 -2.63 -8.03
CA ASN A 175 -1.09 -3.78 -8.03
C ASN A 175 -1.35 -4.26 -6.60
N ALA A 176 -0.28 -4.51 -5.84
CA ALA A 176 -0.38 -4.91 -4.44
C ALA A 176 -1.17 -3.88 -3.60
N LEU A 177 -1.00 -2.58 -3.87
CA LEU A 177 -1.77 -1.56 -3.18
C LEU A 177 -3.27 -1.65 -3.50
N ALA A 178 -3.63 -1.86 -4.76
CA ALA A 178 -5.03 -2.03 -5.14
C ALA A 178 -5.66 -3.27 -4.48
N ASP A 179 -4.90 -4.37 -4.39
CA ASP A 179 -5.34 -5.60 -3.74
C ASP A 179 -5.50 -5.42 -2.23
N VAL A 180 -4.52 -4.82 -1.56
CA VAL A 180 -4.59 -4.50 -0.12
C VAL A 180 -5.74 -3.54 0.20
N LEU A 181 -5.98 -2.51 -0.63
CA LEU A 181 -7.12 -1.60 -0.42
C LEU A 181 -8.46 -2.30 -0.64
N THR A 182 -8.55 -3.21 -1.62
CA THR A 182 -9.75 -4.02 -1.83
C THR A 182 -10.00 -4.94 -0.63
N LEU A 183 -8.95 -5.59 -0.13
CA LEU A 183 -9.02 -6.43 1.06
C LEU A 183 -9.40 -5.59 2.30
N ALA A 184 -8.86 -4.38 2.45
CA ALA A 184 -9.23 -3.47 3.52
C ALA A 184 -10.72 -3.11 3.50
N TRP A 185 -11.31 -2.94 2.31
CA TRP A 185 -12.75 -2.75 2.17
C TRP A 185 -13.55 -3.98 2.66
N LEU A 186 -13.13 -5.18 2.28
CA LEU A 186 -13.78 -6.43 2.70
C LEU A 186 -13.65 -6.65 4.20
N GLU A 187 -12.48 -6.39 4.77
CA GLU A 187 -12.21 -6.46 6.20
C GLU A 187 -13.01 -5.43 7.02
N ALA A 188 -13.23 -4.23 6.49
CA ALA A 188 -14.10 -3.26 7.15
C ALA A 188 -15.51 -3.82 7.31
N ARG A 189 -16.03 -4.54 6.30
CA ARG A 189 -17.35 -5.18 6.35
C ARG A 189 -17.38 -6.36 7.33
N ALA A 190 -16.37 -7.23 7.29
CA ALA A 190 -16.28 -8.40 8.14
C ALA A 190 -16.09 -8.04 9.62
N SER A 191 -15.25 -7.03 9.89
CA SER A 191 -14.84 -6.65 11.25
C SER A 191 -15.58 -5.44 11.83
N ALA A 192 -16.62 -4.92 11.14
CA ALA A 192 -17.33 -3.69 11.51
C ALA A 192 -17.78 -3.65 12.98
N ALA A 193 -18.39 -4.72 13.47
CA ALA A 193 -18.87 -4.79 14.84
C ALA A 193 -17.74 -4.65 15.88
N SER A 194 -16.55 -5.16 15.57
CA SER A 194 -15.38 -5.04 16.42
C SER A 194 -14.80 -3.62 16.35
N MET A 195 -14.74 -3.03 15.16
CA MET A 195 -14.28 -1.65 14.95
C MET A 195 -15.20 -0.63 15.67
N ILE A 196 -16.52 -0.79 15.56
CA ILE A 196 -17.50 0.10 16.21
C ILE A 196 -17.34 0.10 17.73
N ARG A 197 -17.06 -1.05 18.35
CA ARG A 197 -16.84 -1.18 19.80
C ARG A 197 -15.46 -0.75 20.25
N ALA A 198 -14.50 -0.66 19.35
CA ALA A 198 -13.12 -0.38 19.68
C ALA A 198 -12.92 1.09 20.09
N ARG A 199 -12.01 1.32 21.05
CA ARG A 199 -11.56 2.68 21.38
C ARG A 199 -10.84 3.35 20.19
N ARG A 200 -10.13 2.57 19.38
CA ARG A 200 -9.34 3.01 18.21
C ARG A 200 -9.71 2.18 16.98
N PRO A 201 -10.82 2.49 16.29
CA PRO A 201 -11.32 1.71 15.14
C PRO A 201 -10.28 1.53 14.04
N TRP A 202 -9.51 2.58 13.70
CA TRP A 202 -8.43 2.50 12.70
C TRP A 202 -7.38 1.46 13.05
N ALA A 203 -7.00 1.33 14.31
CA ALA A 203 -6.02 0.32 14.73
C ALA A 203 -6.56 -1.11 14.58
N VAL A 204 -7.84 -1.31 14.89
CA VAL A 204 -8.52 -2.61 14.67
C VAL A 204 -8.61 -2.92 13.19
N TRP A 205 -8.99 -1.94 12.37
CA TRP A 205 -9.04 -2.10 10.91
C TRP A 205 -7.67 -2.46 10.34
N SER A 206 -6.64 -1.68 10.67
CA SER A 206 -5.28 -1.97 10.21
C SER A 206 -4.81 -3.37 10.60
N ARG A 207 -5.12 -3.81 11.83
CA ARG A 207 -4.75 -5.15 12.29
C ARG A 207 -5.49 -6.26 11.54
N ALA A 208 -6.80 -6.09 11.27
CA ALA A 208 -7.57 -7.03 10.49
C ALA A 208 -7.00 -7.18 9.07
N VAL A 209 -6.69 -6.09 8.40
CA VAL A 209 -6.06 -6.09 7.07
C VAL A 209 -4.68 -6.77 7.10
N GLU A 210 -3.85 -6.50 8.11
CA GLU A 210 -2.55 -7.18 8.25
C GLU A 210 -2.71 -8.70 8.39
N CYS A 211 -3.69 -9.18 9.15
CA CYS A 211 -3.97 -10.59 9.30
C CYS A 211 -4.46 -11.21 7.98
N ALA A 212 -5.41 -10.56 7.31
CA ALA A 212 -5.96 -11.05 6.06
C ALA A 212 -4.89 -11.14 4.94
N VAL A 213 -4.02 -10.14 4.81
CA VAL A 213 -2.88 -10.20 3.86
C VAL A 213 -1.92 -11.32 4.22
N ALA A 214 -1.67 -11.57 5.50
CA ALA A 214 -0.80 -12.68 5.91
C ALA A 214 -1.40 -14.05 5.59
N GLU A 215 -2.71 -14.22 5.79
CA GLU A 215 -3.45 -15.44 5.45
C GLU A 215 -3.44 -15.70 3.94
N GLU A 216 -3.67 -14.67 3.12
CA GLU A 216 -3.63 -14.77 1.66
C GLU A 216 -2.22 -15.13 1.15
N SER A 217 -1.18 -14.54 1.77
CA SER A 217 0.22 -14.86 1.45
C SER A 217 0.57 -16.31 1.80
N LEU A 218 0.05 -16.85 2.91
CA LEU A 218 0.25 -18.25 3.29
C LEU A 218 -0.46 -19.20 2.32
N ALA A 219 -1.71 -18.92 1.96
CA ALA A 219 -2.45 -19.70 0.97
C ALA A 219 -1.73 -19.75 -0.38
N SER A 220 -1.18 -18.62 -0.83
CA SER A 220 -0.38 -18.54 -2.06
C SER A 220 0.90 -19.38 -1.99
N LEU A 221 1.51 -19.53 -0.81
CA LEU A 221 2.68 -20.42 -0.62
C LEU A 221 2.30 -21.91 -0.70
N GLU A 222 1.18 -22.27 -0.10
CA GLU A 222 0.67 -23.65 -0.12
C GLU A 222 0.35 -24.07 -1.56
N ASP A 223 -0.31 -23.22 -2.34
CA ASP A 223 -0.60 -23.47 -3.74
C ASP A 223 0.66 -23.64 -4.59
N ARG A 224 1.67 -22.80 -4.37
CA ARG A 224 2.98 -22.93 -5.06
C ARG A 224 3.73 -24.19 -4.63
N GLY A 225 3.64 -24.60 -3.36
CA GLY A 225 4.24 -25.83 -2.83
C GLY A 225 3.59 -27.09 -3.40
N ALA A 226 2.28 -27.08 -3.57
CA ALA A 226 1.54 -28.20 -4.17
C ALA A 226 1.91 -28.43 -5.64
N VAL A 227 2.18 -27.37 -6.40
CA VAL A 227 2.62 -27.47 -7.81
C VAL A 227 4.04 -28.02 -7.95
N THR A 228 4.93 -27.76 -6.99
CA THR A 228 6.32 -28.26 -7.03
C THR A 228 6.43 -29.74 -6.64
N THR A 229 5.52 -30.29 -5.87
CA THR A 229 5.56 -31.70 -5.44
C THR A 229 4.96 -32.68 -6.46
N THR A 230 4.21 -32.20 -7.44
CA THR A 230 3.60 -33.07 -8.47
C THR A 230 4.47 -33.24 -9.72
N GLY A 231 5.66 -32.63 -9.80
CA GLY A 231 6.49 -32.56 -10.99
C GLY A 231 7.68 -33.52 -11.07
N VAL A 232 7.89 -34.41 -10.10
CA VAL A 232 8.98 -35.43 -10.16
C VAL A 232 8.40 -36.83 -10.02
N VAL A 233 7.90 -37.35 -11.11
CA VAL A 233 7.82 -38.81 -11.31
C VAL A 233 9.18 -39.24 -11.81
N PRO A 234 9.98 -40.04 -11.07
CA PRO A 234 11.17 -40.65 -11.64
C PRO A 234 10.71 -41.73 -12.61
N GLU A 235 10.80 -41.43 -13.91
CA GLU A 235 10.66 -42.46 -14.92
C GLU A 235 11.82 -43.47 -14.81
N GLY A 236 11.41 -44.73 -14.53
CA GLY A 236 11.94 -45.90 -15.20
C GLY A 236 13.39 -46.28 -14.92
N GLY A 237 13.64 -46.99 -13.85
CA GLY A 237 14.68 -47.98 -13.82
C GLY A 237 14.27 -49.21 -14.65
N SER A 238 14.77 -49.35 -15.88
CA SER A 238 14.75 -50.60 -16.62
C SER A 238 15.56 -51.67 -15.89
N PRO A 239 15.03 -52.86 -15.68
CA PRO A 239 15.85 -53.97 -15.23
C PRO A 239 16.67 -54.51 -16.42
N LEU A 240 17.98 -54.41 -16.34
CA LEU A 240 18.87 -55.15 -17.20
C LEU A 240 18.82 -56.64 -16.79
N ALA A 241 18.30 -57.44 -17.72
CA ALA A 241 18.47 -58.87 -17.69
C ALA A 241 19.92 -59.21 -18.08
N GLY A 242 20.52 -60.13 -17.35
CA GLY A 242 21.81 -60.79 -17.59
C GLY A 242 21.91 -61.95 -16.69
#